data_f07abcd44e24aa7e7df2a59c5ef866f2
#
_entry.id   f07abcd44e24aa7e7df2a59c5ef866f2
#
_cell.length_a   1.000
_cell.length_b   1.000
_cell.length_c   1.000
_cell.angle_alpha   90.00
_cell.angle_beta   90.00
_cell.angle_gamma   90.00
#
_symmetry.space_group_name_H-M   'P 1'
#
loop_
_entity.id
_entity.type
_entity.pdbx_description
1 polymer ?
#
loop_
_entity_poly.entity_id
_entity_poly.type
_entity_poly.pdbx_seq_one_letter_code
_entity_poly.pdbx_strand_id
1 'polypeptide(L)'
;MKNSGGMQSHEVVEKKSRFIGYAAQIKSEDEAKAFVAKIAAEHPKARHIAFAYVMPNTARMSDAGEPKGTAGLPIYNVINHRKLQSIVVVVVRYFGGTLLGKGGLIRAYGKTAGSAVEGLKNNLKEPVT
;
A
#
# COMPACT_ATOMS: atom_id res chain seq x y z
N MET A 1 17.10 -10.45 9.01
CA MET A 1 16.88 -9.87 9.27
C MET A 1 16.08 -9.18 9.39
N LYS A 2 16.08 -8.97 9.66
CA LYS A 2 15.21 -8.38 9.88
C LYS A 2 15.08 -7.31 9.18
N ASN A 3 14.27 -7.05 8.67
CA ASN A 3 14.18 -6.00 7.88
C ASN A 3 14.30 -4.79 8.68
N SER A 4 14.62 -3.71 8.11
CA SER A 4 14.86 -2.53 8.84
C SER A 4 13.58 -2.02 9.44
N GLY A 5 13.62 -1.75 10.71
CA GLY A 5 12.50 -1.20 11.40
C GLY A 5 11.33 -2.13 11.53
N GLY A 6 11.52 -3.39 11.26
CA GLY A 6 10.43 -4.33 11.36
C GLY A 6 9.39 -4.19 10.30
N MET A 7 9.66 -3.42 9.25
CA MET A 7 8.70 -3.24 8.19
C MET A 7 8.51 -4.52 7.41
N GLN A 8 7.27 -4.88 7.16
CA GLN A 8 6.93 -6.07 6.42
C GLN A 8 6.41 -5.73 5.04
N SER A 9 6.71 -6.58 4.08
CA SER A 9 6.11 -6.46 2.76
C SER A 9 5.18 -7.65 2.55
N HIS A 10 4.18 -7.44 1.73
CA HIS A 10 3.17 -8.45 1.44
C HIS A 10 2.98 -8.51 -0.06
N GLU A 11 3.32 -9.63 -0.65
CA GLU A 11 3.32 -9.75 -2.10
C GLU A 11 2.13 -10.54 -2.60
N VAL A 12 1.49 -10.02 -3.65
CA VAL A 12 0.41 -10.68 -4.37
C VAL A 12 0.81 -10.72 -5.84
N VAL A 13 0.66 -11.88 -6.49
CA VAL A 13 0.96 -12.01 -7.91
C VAL A 13 -0.34 -12.25 -8.65
N GLU A 14 -0.58 -11.44 -9.70
CA GLU A 14 -1.76 -11.58 -10.55
C GLU A 14 -1.31 -11.46 -11.99
N LYS A 15 -1.56 -12.52 -12.78
CA LYS A 15 -1.19 -12.53 -14.19
C LYS A 15 0.24 -12.05 -14.40
N LYS A 16 1.15 -12.56 -13.57
CA LYS A 16 2.58 -12.27 -13.60
C LYS A 16 2.98 -10.88 -13.14
N SER A 17 2.02 -10.00 -12.88
CA SER A 17 2.36 -8.73 -12.21
C SER A 17 2.57 -8.99 -10.73
N ARG A 18 3.54 -8.32 -10.14
CA ARG A 18 3.82 -8.44 -8.72
C ARG A 18 3.36 -7.16 -8.02
N PHE A 19 2.59 -7.35 -6.97
CA PHE A 19 2.09 -6.24 -6.15
C PHE A 19 2.66 -6.42 -4.76
N ILE A 20 3.37 -5.42 -4.27
CA ILE A 20 4.03 -5.52 -2.97
C ILE A 20 3.49 -4.41 -2.08
N GLY A 21 2.84 -4.78 -0.99
CA GLY A 21 2.17 -3.84 -0.11
C GLY A 21 2.95 -3.58 1.16
N TYR A 22 2.90 -2.33 1.61
CA TYR A 22 3.51 -1.86 2.84
C TYR A 22 2.52 -0.99 3.58
N ALA A 23 2.52 -1.05 4.89
CA ALA A 23 1.67 -0.18 5.69
C ALA A 23 2.45 0.27 6.91
N ALA A 24 2.16 1.50 7.36
CA ALA A 24 2.83 2.03 8.53
C ALA A 24 1.92 3.02 9.24
N GLN A 25 2.06 3.12 10.55
CA GLN A 25 1.41 4.17 11.30
C GLN A 25 2.18 5.46 11.09
N ILE A 26 1.46 6.57 11.00
CA ILE A 26 2.07 7.87 10.81
C ILE A 26 1.47 8.87 11.78
N LYS A 27 2.24 9.91 12.08
CA LYS A 27 1.80 10.98 12.96
C LYS A 27 1.49 12.26 12.21
N SER A 28 1.88 12.34 10.95
CA SER A 28 1.69 13.55 10.16
C SER A 28 1.69 13.20 8.68
N GLU A 29 1.22 14.16 7.87
CA GLU A 29 1.31 13.99 6.41
C GLU A 29 2.76 13.92 5.96
N ASP A 30 3.64 14.66 6.62
CA ASP A 30 5.04 14.61 6.24
C ASP A 30 5.62 13.22 6.44
N GLU A 31 5.23 12.54 7.51
CA GLU A 31 5.67 11.17 7.71
C GLU A 31 5.13 10.24 6.63
N ALA A 32 3.88 10.47 6.21
CA ALA A 32 3.31 9.66 5.13
C ALA A 32 4.10 9.85 3.85
N LYS A 33 4.41 11.10 3.50
CA LYS A 33 5.16 11.37 2.29
C LYS A 33 6.57 10.80 2.36
N ALA A 34 7.20 10.88 3.53
CA ALA A 34 8.52 10.31 3.70
C ALA A 34 8.50 8.79 3.54
N PHE A 35 7.44 8.16 4.05
CA PHE A 35 7.32 6.72 3.92
C PHE A 35 7.17 6.30 2.45
N VAL A 36 6.31 7.01 1.72
CA VAL A 36 6.14 6.73 0.29
C VAL A 36 7.47 6.90 -0.44
N ALA A 37 8.20 7.97 -0.13
CA ALA A 37 9.49 8.21 -0.78
C ALA A 37 10.49 7.13 -0.44
N LYS A 38 10.48 6.65 0.79
CA LYS A 38 11.38 5.58 1.20
C LYS A 38 11.10 4.30 0.42
N ILE A 39 9.83 3.94 0.28
CA ILE A 39 9.46 2.74 -0.46
C ILE A 39 9.84 2.92 -1.95
N ALA A 40 9.59 4.11 -2.50
CA ALA A 40 9.94 4.37 -3.89
C ALA A 40 11.44 4.20 -4.12
N ALA A 41 12.24 4.66 -3.17
CA ALA A 41 13.70 4.54 -3.29
C ALA A 41 14.14 3.09 -3.28
N GLU A 42 13.40 2.22 -2.60
CA GLU A 42 13.72 0.80 -2.56
C GLU A 42 13.27 0.05 -3.81
N HIS A 43 12.43 0.68 -4.63
CA HIS A 43 11.88 0.02 -5.82
C HIS A 43 12.03 0.91 -7.05
N PRO A 44 13.29 1.25 -7.41
CA PRO A 44 13.50 2.21 -8.51
C PRO A 44 13.03 1.70 -9.87
N LYS A 45 12.83 0.39 -10.03
CA LYS A 45 12.39 -0.15 -11.31
C LYS A 45 10.93 -0.51 -11.35
N ALA A 46 10.18 -0.16 -10.30
CA ALA A 46 8.76 -0.48 -10.30
C ALA A 46 8.02 0.35 -11.33
N ARG A 47 6.97 -0.23 -11.90
CA ARG A 47 6.16 0.45 -12.89
C ARG A 47 5.28 1.51 -12.22
N HIS A 48 4.70 1.18 -11.09
CA HIS A 48 3.79 2.09 -10.38
C HIS A 48 4.00 1.93 -8.88
N ILE A 49 3.91 3.03 -8.16
CA ILE A 49 3.99 3.01 -6.70
C ILE A 49 2.79 3.82 -6.20
N ALA A 50 1.67 3.15 -6.03
CA ALA A 50 0.43 3.77 -5.64
C ALA A 50 0.32 3.82 -4.13
N PHE A 51 -0.48 4.75 -3.62
CA PHE A 51 -0.59 4.86 -2.17
C PHE A 51 -1.89 5.55 -1.77
N ALA A 52 -2.19 5.43 -0.49
CA ALA A 52 -3.21 6.25 0.15
C ALA A 52 -2.79 6.43 1.59
N TYR A 53 -3.08 7.61 2.15
CA TYR A 53 -2.92 7.79 3.58
C TYR A 53 -4.12 8.56 4.11
N VAL A 54 -4.43 8.29 5.36
CA VAL A 54 -5.60 8.87 6.02
C VAL A 54 -5.17 9.42 7.36
N MET A 55 -5.46 10.70 7.59
CA MET A 55 -5.24 11.37 8.86
C MET A 55 -6.60 11.79 9.38
N PRO A 56 -6.71 12.19 10.66
CA PRO A 56 -8.03 12.55 11.20
C PRO A 56 -8.79 13.59 10.40
N ASN A 57 -8.08 14.51 9.75
CA ASN A 57 -8.77 15.59 9.03
C ASN A 57 -8.40 15.68 7.57
N THR A 58 -7.75 14.67 7.01
CA THR A 58 -7.41 14.72 5.59
C THR A 58 -7.06 13.32 5.10
N ALA A 59 -7.15 13.15 3.80
CA ALA A 59 -6.76 11.89 3.16
C ALA A 59 -6.22 12.21 1.78
N ARG A 60 -5.29 11.39 1.32
CA ARG A 60 -4.76 11.51 -0.03
C ARG A 60 -4.54 10.15 -0.62
N MET A 61 -4.64 10.08 -1.94
CA MET A 61 -4.39 8.84 -2.64
C MET A 61 -3.83 9.14 -4.01
N SER A 62 -3.09 8.19 -4.57
CA SER A 62 -2.47 8.36 -5.88
C SER A 62 -2.55 7.07 -6.67
N ASP A 63 -2.97 7.18 -7.93
CA ASP A 63 -2.97 6.05 -8.85
C ASP A 63 -1.58 5.80 -9.43
N ALA A 64 -0.68 6.74 -9.30
CA ALA A 64 0.71 6.59 -9.76
C ALA A 64 0.80 6.15 -11.22
N GLY A 65 -0.06 6.73 -12.06
CA GLY A 65 -0.04 6.41 -13.48
C GLY A 65 -0.89 5.24 -13.91
N GLU A 66 -1.50 4.52 -12.99
CA GLU A 66 -2.47 3.50 -13.36
C GLU A 66 -3.75 4.18 -13.86
N PRO A 67 -4.64 3.47 -14.55
CA PRO A 67 -5.89 4.09 -14.97
C PRO A 67 -6.64 4.66 -13.77
N LYS A 68 -7.31 5.76 -14.00
CA LYS A 68 -7.96 6.51 -12.94
C LYS A 68 -8.86 5.63 -12.08
N GLY A 69 -8.66 5.71 -10.77
CA GLY A 69 -9.51 5.00 -9.82
C GLY A 69 -9.19 3.54 -9.63
N THR A 70 -8.11 3.03 -10.24
CA THR A 70 -7.83 1.60 -10.17
C THR A 70 -6.77 1.23 -9.16
N ALA A 71 -6.11 2.19 -8.56
CA ALA A 71 -5.03 1.88 -7.62
C ALA A 71 -5.19 2.63 -6.30
N GLY A 72 -5.12 3.95 -6.31
CA GLY A 72 -5.20 4.73 -5.09
C GLY A 72 -6.52 4.57 -4.37
N LEU A 73 -7.63 4.57 -5.12
CA LEU A 73 -8.94 4.44 -4.51
C LEU A 73 -9.16 3.07 -3.86
N PRO A 74 -8.82 1.96 -4.52
CA PRO A 74 -8.92 0.67 -3.85
C PRO A 74 -8.09 0.59 -2.56
N ILE A 75 -6.90 1.20 -2.56
CA ILE A 75 -6.09 1.23 -1.34
C ILE A 75 -6.81 2.04 -0.26
N TYR A 76 -7.29 3.22 -0.63
CA TYR A 76 -8.03 4.07 0.30
C TYR A 76 -9.26 3.35 0.86
N ASN A 77 -9.99 2.65 -0.01
CA ASN A 77 -11.21 1.96 0.43
C ASN A 77 -10.93 0.89 1.48
N VAL A 78 -9.78 0.21 1.38
CA VAL A 78 -9.42 -0.76 2.41
C VAL A 78 -9.25 -0.07 3.76
N ILE A 79 -8.55 1.06 3.77
CA ILE A 79 -8.35 1.81 5.00
C ILE A 79 -9.68 2.29 5.56
N ASN A 80 -10.51 2.85 4.68
CA ASN A 80 -11.78 3.42 5.09
C ASN A 80 -12.76 2.36 5.59
N HIS A 81 -12.82 1.22 4.92
CA HIS A 81 -13.70 0.14 5.35
C HIS A 81 -13.34 -0.36 6.75
N ARG A 82 -12.09 -0.29 7.09
CA ARG A 82 -11.64 -0.74 8.41
C ARG A 82 -11.62 0.39 9.42
N LYS A 83 -12.08 1.58 9.02
CA LYS A 83 -12.20 2.74 9.90
C LYS A 83 -10.90 3.09 10.59
N LEU A 84 -9.82 3.03 9.83
CA LEU A 84 -8.49 3.35 10.34
C LEU A 84 -8.10 4.76 9.95
N GLN A 85 -7.24 5.35 10.77
CA GLN A 85 -6.65 6.63 10.43
C GLN A 85 -5.25 6.68 11.00
N SER A 86 -4.50 7.71 10.63
CA SER A 86 -3.10 7.86 10.98
C SER A 86 -2.30 6.69 10.44
N ILE A 87 -2.53 6.39 9.16
CA ILE A 87 -1.93 5.24 8.49
C ILE A 87 -1.62 5.60 7.05
N VAL A 88 -0.54 5.04 6.54
CA VAL A 88 -0.20 5.11 5.11
C VAL A 88 -0.05 3.70 4.59
N VAL A 89 -0.57 3.46 3.40
CA VAL A 89 -0.45 2.16 2.73
C VAL A 89 0.09 2.41 1.33
N VAL A 90 1.12 1.68 0.96
CA VAL A 90 1.79 1.81 -0.34
C VAL A 90 1.75 0.47 -1.03
N VAL A 91 1.42 0.45 -2.31
CA VAL A 91 1.48 -0.77 -3.11
C VAL A 91 2.35 -0.52 -4.32
N VAL A 92 3.43 -1.30 -4.42
CA VAL A 92 4.38 -1.24 -5.52
C VAL A 92 4.00 -2.29 -6.53
N ARG A 93 3.98 -1.92 -7.82
CA ARG A 93 3.65 -2.89 -8.86
C ARG A 93 4.76 -3.02 -9.88
N TYR A 94 5.12 -4.27 -10.18
CA TYR A 94 6.00 -4.62 -11.29
C TYR A 94 5.14 -5.28 -12.36
N PHE A 95 5.13 -4.71 -13.55
CA PHE A 95 4.31 -5.20 -14.64
C PHE A 95 4.83 -6.57 -15.12
N GLY A 96 3.92 -7.49 -15.35
CA GLY A 96 4.29 -8.85 -15.75
C GLY A 96 4.05 -9.16 -17.22
N GLY A 97 3.78 -8.17 -18.04
CA GLY A 97 3.60 -8.37 -19.47
C GLY A 97 2.18 -8.71 -19.90
N THR A 98 1.27 -8.83 -18.95
CA THR A 98 -0.13 -9.13 -19.26
C THR A 98 -1.01 -8.09 -18.62
N LEU A 99 -1.95 -7.55 -19.39
CA LEU A 99 -2.87 -6.55 -18.87
C LEU A 99 -3.90 -7.20 -17.95
N LEU A 100 -4.19 -6.54 -16.83
CA LEU A 100 -5.17 -7.05 -15.89
C LEU A 100 -6.56 -6.50 -16.16
N GLY A 101 -6.66 -5.36 -16.84
CA GLY A 101 -7.92 -4.66 -16.97
C GLY A 101 -8.24 -3.89 -15.70
N LYS A 102 -9.22 -2.97 -15.78
CA LYS A 102 -9.55 -2.14 -14.64
C LYS A 102 -10.02 -2.96 -13.44
N GLY A 103 -10.91 -3.91 -13.67
CA GLY A 103 -11.41 -4.75 -12.58
C GLY A 103 -10.32 -5.55 -11.92
N GLY A 104 -9.41 -6.09 -12.72
CA GLY A 104 -8.29 -6.85 -12.19
C GLY A 104 -7.35 -5.99 -11.36
N LEU A 105 -7.11 -4.75 -11.81
CA LEU A 105 -6.26 -3.82 -11.06
C LEU A 105 -6.90 -3.47 -9.72
N ILE A 106 -8.18 -3.14 -9.75
CA ILE A 106 -8.89 -2.79 -8.51
C ILE A 106 -8.79 -3.91 -7.49
N ARG A 107 -9.03 -5.15 -7.95
CA ARG A 107 -8.94 -6.29 -7.04
C ARG A 107 -7.52 -6.51 -6.52
N ALA A 108 -6.53 -6.41 -7.39
CA ALA A 108 -5.15 -6.66 -6.99
C ALA A 108 -4.65 -5.61 -5.99
N TYR A 109 -4.91 -4.33 -6.27
CA TYR A 109 -4.49 -3.28 -5.36
C TYR A 109 -5.22 -3.40 -4.01
N GLY A 110 -6.52 -3.68 -4.04
CA GLY A 110 -7.28 -3.84 -2.81
C GLY A 110 -6.82 -5.03 -1.99
N LYS A 111 -6.59 -6.16 -2.66
CA LYS A 111 -6.13 -7.36 -1.96
C LYS A 111 -4.76 -7.14 -1.32
N THR A 112 -3.86 -6.50 -2.05
CA THR A 112 -2.51 -6.26 -1.54
C THR A 112 -2.53 -5.29 -0.38
N ALA A 113 -3.31 -4.21 -0.51
CA ALA A 113 -3.46 -3.25 0.57
C ALA A 113 -4.05 -3.92 1.81
N GLY A 114 -5.05 -4.79 1.61
CA GLY A 114 -5.66 -5.50 2.72
C GLY A 114 -4.66 -6.35 3.47
N SER A 115 -3.81 -7.06 2.73
CA SER A 115 -2.78 -7.89 3.36
C SER A 115 -1.81 -7.03 4.18
N ALA A 116 -1.40 -5.89 3.63
CA ALA A 116 -0.48 -5.00 4.32
C ALA A 116 -1.09 -4.46 5.61
N VAL A 117 -2.36 -4.06 5.55
CA VAL A 117 -3.05 -3.54 6.73
C VAL A 117 -3.21 -4.63 7.78
N GLU A 118 -3.56 -5.84 7.36
CA GLU A 118 -3.67 -6.94 8.33
C GLU A 118 -2.34 -7.23 8.99
N GLY A 119 -1.26 -7.22 8.22
CA GLY A 119 0.06 -7.43 8.79
C GLY A 119 0.42 -6.39 9.82
N LEU A 120 0.11 -5.13 9.53
CA LEU A 120 0.37 -4.05 10.48
C LEU A 120 -0.47 -4.22 11.74
N LYS A 121 -1.75 -4.53 11.58
CA LYS A 121 -2.62 -4.72 12.73
C LYS A 121 -2.16 -5.87 13.61
N ASN A 122 -1.70 -6.94 13.00
CA ASN A 122 -1.21 -8.09 13.76
C ASN A 122 0.02 -7.72 14.56
N ASN A 123 0.91 -6.92 13.98
CA ASN A 123 2.08 -6.46 14.70
C ASN A 123 1.70 -5.59 15.89
N LEU A 124 0.70 -4.74 15.70
CA LEU A 124 0.27 -3.85 16.78
C LEU A 124 -0.41 -4.59 17.89
N LYS A 125 -0.98 -5.76 17.60
CA LYS A 125 -1.64 -6.57 18.60
C LYS A 125 -0.71 -7.54 19.28
N GLU A 126 0.53 -7.56 18.86
CA GLU A 126 1.47 -8.49 19.43
C GLU A 126 1.52 -8.30 20.92
N PRO A 127 1.50 -9.38 21.71
CA PRO A 127 1.55 -9.24 23.15
C PRO A 127 2.81 -8.56 23.57
N VAL A 128 2.62 -7.64 24.47
CA VAL A 128 3.76 -6.94 24.93
C VAL A 128 4.34 -7.58 26.15
N THR A 129 3.67 -8.33 26.76
CA THR A 129 4.11 -8.92 27.97
C THR A 129 5.53 -9.00 28.26
#